data_ca2dc4709584946973c8add677731f15
#
_entry.id   ca2dc4709584946973c8add677731f15
#
_cell.length_a   1.000
_cell.length_b   1.000
_cell.length_c   1.000
_cell.angle_alpha   90.00
_cell.angle_beta   90.00
_cell.angle_gamma   90.00
#
_symmetry.space_group_name_H-M   'P 1'
#
loop_
_entity.id
_entity.type
_entity.pdbx_description
1 polymer ?
#
loop_
_entity_poly.entity_id
_entity_poly.type
_entity_poly.pdbx_seq_one_letter_code
_entity_poly.pdbx_strand_id
1 'polypeptide(L)'
;MSDAGDSGEPSGADFVTVQQVKLRPLRDEIADIPNLITLARIGLIPLILVFIDNYSYRLSALAALIFAFAAATDFLDGYLARRLNLVTVVGKFLDPLADKLIVLSTLVMLVAKGRAPAWLVIALMSRELAITGLRAIASQEGFVIAAGAGGKTKTALQLTGIIFLLFHFSYPILFFNYELNFHEVGLVVLYFSLVMSILSAVEYFRFFAAAASKQQHDLAAQGITRAGQKEKAKTRRKAQARLKRVRRLERGQRGRRGRGRK
;
A
#
# COMPACT_ATOMS: atom_id res chain seq x y z
N MET A 1 -22.06 -63.74 23.03
CA MET A 1 -21.02 -63.19 23.94
C MET A 1 -20.45 -61.97 23.27
N SER A 2 -20.97 -60.94 23.67
CA SER A 2 -20.61 -59.55 23.93
C SER A 2 -19.74 -58.89 22.88
N ASP A 3 -20.40 -58.14 22.11
CA ASP A 3 -19.86 -57.13 21.21
C ASP A 3 -20.05 -55.77 21.86
N ALA A 4 -18.98 -55.08 22.16
CA ALA A 4 -18.98 -53.76 22.74
C ALA A 4 -18.70 -52.75 21.63
N GLY A 5 -19.74 -52.02 21.22
CA GLY A 5 -19.62 -50.93 20.27
C GLY A 5 -18.80 -49.78 20.84
N ASP A 6 -17.74 -49.47 20.10
CA ASP A 6 -16.96 -48.27 20.27
C ASP A 6 -17.65 -47.10 19.51
N SER A 7 -18.36 -46.29 20.26
CA SER A 7 -18.91 -45.03 19.78
C SER A 7 -17.81 -43.96 19.82
N GLY A 8 -17.04 -43.84 18.72
CA GLY A 8 -16.08 -42.75 18.51
C GLY A 8 -16.80 -41.41 18.50
N GLU A 9 -16.74 -40.69 19.61
CA GLU A 9 -17.05 -39.26 19.64
C GLU A 9 -16.11 -38.50 18.71
N PRO A 10 -16.61 -37.55 17.90
CA PRO A 10 -15.72 -36.66 17.13
C PRO A 10 -15.02 -35.72 18.11
N SER A 11 -13.77 -36.05 18.39
CA SER A 11 -12.84 -35.22 19.16
C SER A 11 -12.75 -33.81 18.60
N GLY A 12 -13.02 -32.89 19.48
CA GLY A 12 -12.40 -31.59 19.58
C GLY A 12 -12.40 -30.72 18.33
N ALA A 13 -13.38 -29.80 18.26
CA ALA A 13 -13.30 -28.62 17.46
C ALA A 13 -11.87 -28.04 17.54
N ASP A 14 -11.20 -27.97 16.39
CA ASP A 14 -10.02 -27.15 16.20
C ASP A 14 -10.38 -25.70 16.52
N PHE A 15 -10.23 -25.32 17.77
CA PHE A 15 -10.21 -23.92 18.17
C PHE A 15 -9.01 -23.31 17.47
N VAL A 16 -9.27 -22.65 16.34
CA VAL A 16 -8.33 -21.69 15.76
C VAL A 16 -7.93 -20.78 16.90
N THR A 17 -6.77 -21.02 17.44
CA THR A 17 -6.15 -20.19 18.47
C THR A 17 -5.98 -18.83 17.82
N VAL A 18 -6.92 -17.93 18.07
CA VAL A 18 -6.76 -16.51 17.73
C VAL A 18 -5.54 -16.08 18.52
N GLN A 19 -4.38 -16.05 17.86
CA GLN A 19 -3.19 -15.47 18.45
C GLN A 19 -3.61 -14.10 18.99
N GLN A 20 -3.59 -13.96 20.29
CA GLN A 20 -3.83 -12.69 20.94
C GLN A 20 -2.73 -11.76 20.45
N VAL A 21 -3.06 -10.94 19.45
CA VAL A 21 -2.21 -9.84 19.02
C VAL A 21 -2.09 -8.96 20.27
N LYS A 22 -0.96 -9.09 20.94
CA LYS A 22 -0.60 -8.28 22.11
C LYS A 22 -0.51 -6.85 21.57
N LEU A 23 -1.59 -6.09 21.75
CA LEU A 23 -1.64 -4.69 21.34
C LEU A 23 -0.58 -3.95 22.13
N ARG A 24 0.55 -3.63 21.48
CA ARG A 24 1.54 -2.72 22.04
C ARG A 24 0.94 -1.32 22.10
N PRO A 25 1.28 -0.50 23.10
CA PRO A 25 0.86 0.91 23.10
C PRO A 25 1.36 1.57 21.79
N LEU A 26 0.51 2.39 21.17
CA LEU A 26 0.80 3.06 19.89
C LEU A 26 2.13 3.83 19.92
N ARG A 27 2.50 4.37 21.09
CA ARG A 27 3.76 5.09 21.30
C ARG A 27 4.97 4.20 21.05
N ASP A 28 4.92 2.95 21.50
CA ASP A 28 6.03 2.00 21.36
C ASP A 28 6.11 1.50 19.90
N GLU A 29 4.97 1.34 19.23
CA GLU A 29 4.94 0.99 17.81
C GLU A 29 5.52 2.12 16.93
N ILE A 30 5.24 3.39 17.24
CA ILE A 30 5.77 4.54 16.51
C ILE A 30 7.28 4.67 16.69
N ALA A 31 7.79 4.31 17.85
CA ALA A 31 9.22 4.40 18.19
C ALA A 31 10.05 3.24 17.61
N ASP A 32 9.44 2.25 16.99
CA ASP A 32 10.18 1.19 16.31
C ASP A 32 11.01 1.75 15.14
N ILE A 33 12.25 1.26 14.99
CA ILE A 33 13.24 1.76 14.02
C ILE A 33 12.67 1.89 12.60
N PRO A 34 11.95 0.89 12.01
CA PRO A 34 11.38 1.04 10.68
C PRO A 34 10.41 2.22 10.58
N ASN A 35 9.51 2.39 11.56
CA ASN A 35 8.53 3.46 11.56
C ASN A 35 9.18 4.84 11.71
N LEU A 36 10.26 4.94 12.47
CA LEU A 36 11.03 6.19 12.61
C LEU A 36 11.69 6.59 11.30
N ILE A 37 12.22 5.63 10.52
CA ILE A 37 12.79 5.89 9.20
C ILE A 37 11.70 6.37 8.23
N THR A 38 10.52 5.75 8.27
CA THR A 38 9.37 6.18 7.45
C THR A 38 8.93 7.61 7.83
N LEU A 39 8.88 7.95 9.12
CA LEU A 39 8.56 9.30 9.58
C LEU A 39 9.63 10.31 9.18
N ALA A 40 10.91 9.95 9.28
CA ALA A 40 12.02 10.79 8.81
C ALA A 40 11.88 11.09 7.29
N ARG A 41 11.49 10.09 6.49
CA ARG A 41 11.22 10.27 5.06
C ARG A 41 10.11 11.29 4.82
N ILE A 42 9.01 11.24 5.57
CA ILE A 42 7.93 12.25 5.49
C ILE A 42 8.47 13.64 5.86
N GLY A 43 9.33 13.70 6.88
CA GLY A 43 10.00 14.94 7.30
C GLY A 43 10.97 15.53 6.27
N LEU A 44 11.52 14.70 5.36
CA LEU A 44 12.37 15.16 4.26
C LEU A 44 11.58 15.82 3.12
N ILE A 45 10.26 15.58 3.01
CA ILE A 45 9.44 16.15 1.93
C ILE A 45 9.52 17.68 1.90
N PRO A 46 9.25 18.43 3.00
CA PRO A 46 9.34 19.89 2.97
C PRO A 46 10.73 20.38 2.56
N LEU A 47 11.79 19.70 2.99
CA LEU A 47 13.17 20.05 2.65
C LEU A 47 13.43 19.92 1.14
N ILE A 48 12.99 18.84 0.53
CA ILE A 48 13.09 18.62 -0.91
C ILE A 48 12.33 19.73 -1.66
N LEU A 49 11.09 20.07 -1.23
CA LEU A 49 10.27 21.07 -1.87
C LEU A 49 10.92 22.47 -1.81
N VAL A 50 11.48 22.85 -0.66
CA VAL A 50 12.20 24.12 -0.48
C VAL A 50 13.42 24.19 -1.40
N PHE A 51 14.16 23.09 -1.56
CA PHE A 51 15.33 23.06 -2.45
C PHE A 51 14.95 23.13 -3.94
N ILE A 52 13.82 22.53 -4.35
CA ILE A 52 13.30 22.66 -5.70
C ILE A 52 12.80 24.08 -5.95
N ASP A 53 12.23 24.74 -4.94
CA ASP A 53 11.68 26.10 -5.05
C ASP A 53 12.77 27.12 -5.41
N ASN A 54 13.93 26.98 -4.84
CA ASN A 54 15.09 27.80 -5.16
C ASN A 54 15.71 27.36 -6.49
N TYR A 55 15.67 28.23 -7.51
CA TYR A 55 16.19 27.94 -8.86
C TYR A 55 17.73 28.00 -8.87
N SER A 56 18.36 27.02 -8.22
CA SER A 56 19.81 26.89 -8.12
C SER A 56 20.25 25.46 -8.49
N TYR A 57 21.28 25.35 -9.34
CA TYR A 57 21.81 24.04 -9.74
C TYR A 57 22.28 23.20 -8.54
N ARG A 58 22.89 23.84 -7.53
CA ARG A 58 23.39 23.15 -6.31
C ARG A 58 22.24 22.60 -5.46
N LEU A 59 21.21 23.43 -5.25
CA LEU A 59 20.05 23.02 -4.45
C LEU A 59 19.19 21.99 -5.19
N SER A 60 19.08 22.09 -6.52
CA SER A 60 18.44 21.08 -7.36
C SER A 60 19.16 19.73 -7.28
N ALA A 61 20.50 19.73 -7.36
CA ALA A 61 21.30 18.52 -7.20
C ALA A 61 21.15 17.94 -5.78
N LEU A 62 21.14 18.80 -4.74
CA LEU A 62 20.94 18.36 -3.37
C LEU A 62 19.53 17.77 -3.15
N ALA A 63 18.48 18.38 -3.72
CA ALA A 63 17.12 17.83 -3.72
C ALA A 63 17.07 16.44 -4.38
N ALA A 64 17.75 16.26 -5.51
CA ALA A 64 17.86 14.98 -6.20
C ALA A 64 18.54 13.91 -5.34
N LEU A 65 19.63 14.26 -4.68
CA LEU A 65 20.37 13.36 -3.79
C LEU A 65 19.53 12.97 -2.57
N ILE A 66 18.86 13.93 -1.93
CA ILE A 66 17.98 13.64 -0.78
C ILE A 66 16.80 12.76 -1.21
N PHE A 67 16.18 13.03 -2.36
CA PHE A 67 15.10 12.21 -2.89
C PHE A 67 15.61 10.78 -3.20
N ALA A 68 16.75 10.65 -3.87
CA ALA A 68 17.37 9.35 -4.16
C ALA A 68 17.69 8.56 -2.89
N PHE A 69 18.23 9.24 -1.88
CA PHE A 69 18.49 8.65 -0.56
C PHE A 69 17.19 8.20 0.12
N ALA A 70 16.16 9.04 0.13
CA ALA A 70 14.87 8.68 0.70
C ALA A 70 14.22 7.47 -0.02
N ALA A 71 14.35 7.39 -1.36
CA ALA A 71 13.87 6.25 -2.13
C ALA A 71 14.69 4.97 -1.87
N ALA A 72 16.00 5.09 -1.66
CA ALA A 72 16.87 3.96 -1.34
C ALA A 72 16.62 3.43 0.08
N THR A 73 16.38 4.31 1.06
CA THR A 73 16.07 3.91 2.43
C THR A 73 14.77 3.13 2.51
N ASP A 74 13.75 3.44 1.70
CA ASP A 74 12.51 2.68 1.63
C ASP A 74 12.74 1.19 1.31
N PHE A 75 13.61 0.92 0.35
CA PHE A 75 13.97 -0.46 0.04
C PHE A 75 14.66 -1.15 1.24
N LEU A 76 15.47 -0.40 1.99
CA LEU A 76 16.22 -0.91 3.15
C LEU A 76 15.30 -1.19 4.33
N ASP A 77 14.33 -0.30 4.61
CA ASP A 77 13.38 -0.43 5.72
C ASP A 77 12.51 -1.66 5.56
N GLY A 78 11.94 -1.84 4.37
CA GLY A 78 11.12 -3.00 4.05
C GLY A 78 11.89 -4.33 4.15
N TYR A 79 13.19 -4.32 3.85
CA TYR A 79 14.06 -5.48 4.04
C TYR A 79 14.34 -5.73 5.54
N LEU A 80 14.68 -4.67 6.27
CA LEU A 80 15.03 -4.74 7.69
C LEU A 80 13.84 -5.16 8.56
N ALA A 81 12.67 -4.57 8.33
CA ALA A 81 11.42 -4.91 9.04
C ALA A 81 11.07 -6.39 8.89
N ARG A 82 11.20 -6.94 7.67
CA ARG A 82 10.96 -8.37 7.43
C ARG A 82 12.00 -9.26 8.11
N ARG A 83 13.27 -8.88 8.11
CA ARG A 83 14.36 -9.66 8.70
C ARG A 83 14.32 -9.67 10.23
N LEU A 84 13.87 -8.56 10.84
CA LEU A 84 13.77 -8.39 12.29
C LEU A 84 12.42 -8.80 12.87
N ASN A 85 11.44 -9.23 12.04
CA ASN A 85 10.05 -9.51 12.44
C ASN A 85 9.37 -8.34 13.20
N LEU A 86 9.79 -7.11 12.93
CA LEU A 86 9.27 -5.86 13.53
C LEU A 86 8.15 -5.25 12.67
N VAL A 87 7.24 -6.09 12.17
CA VAL A 87 6.14 -5.62 11.33
C VAL A 87 4.99 -5.14 12.22
N THR A 88 4.85 -3.83 12.37
CA THR A 88 3.80 -3.19 13.17
C THR A 88 2.55 -2.87 12.35
N VAL A 89 1.41 -2.66 13.01
CA VAL A 89 0.17 -2.23 12.35
C VAL A 89 0.32 -0.81 11.80
N VAL A 90 0.98 0.06 12.57
CA VAL A 90 1.26 1.46 12.18
C VAL A 90 2.18 1.50 10.96
N GLY A 91 3.27 0.71 10.93
CA GLY A 91 4.20 0.64 9.79
C GLY A 91 3.50 0.18 8.51
N LYS A 92 2.68 -0.86 8.56
CA LYS A 92 1.90 -1.33 7.39
C LYS A 92 1.04 -0.24 6.75
N PHE A 93 0.62 0.76 7.52
CA PHE A 93 -0.15 1.90 7.04
C PHE A 93 0.74 3.06 6.60
N LEU A 94 1.78 3.39 7.39
CA LEU A 94 2.66 4.53 7.13
C LEU A 94 3.55 4.33 5.90
N ASP A 95 4.09 3.13 5.68
CA ASP A 95 5.01 2.87 4.57
C ASP A 95 4.39 3.16 3.19
N PRO A 96 3.21 2.59 2.83
CA PRO A 96 2.58 2.88 1.53
C PRO A 96 2.12 4.35 1.41
N LEU A 97 1.88 5.03 2.53
CA LEU A 97 1.50 6.44 2.55
C LEU A 97 2.71 7.34 2.29
N ALA A 98 3.81 7.11 3.01
CA ALA A 98 5.04 7.89 2.88
C ALA A 98 5.61 7.83 1.45
N ASP A 99 5.65 6.62 0.87
CA ASP A 99 6.10 6.41 -0.51
C ASP A 99 5.32 7.22 -1.53
N LYS A 100 4.01 7.23 -1.39
CA LYS A 100 3.16 7.99 -2.31
C LYS A 100 3.24 9.48 -2.08
N LEU A 101 3.37 9.91 -0.83
CA LEU A 101 3.47 11.34 -0.49
C LEU A 101 4.73 11.96 -1.04
N ILE A 102 5.90 11.31 -0.90
CA ILE A 102 7.17 11.88 -1.40
C ILE A 102 7.16 11.99 -2.92
N VAL A 103 6.69 10.97 -3.62
CA VAL A 103 6.60 10.97 -5.09
C VAL A 103 5.58 12.01 -5.58
N LEU A 104 4.38 12.04 -4.99
CA LEU A 104 3.31 12.96 -5.37
C LEU A 104 3.72 14.42 -5.14
N SER A 105 4.23 14.74 -3.95
CA SER A 105 4.65 16.09 -3.59
C SER A 105 5.76 16.60 -4.51
N THR A 106 6.74 15.74 -4.80
CA THR A 106 7.84 16.07 -5.71
C THR A 106 7.34 16.30 -7.13
N LEU A 107 6.48 15.42 -7.67
CA LEU A 107 5.91 15.58 -9.02
C LEU A 107 5.06 16.85 -9.13
N VAL A 108 4.23 17.16 -8.15
CA VAL A 108 3.43 18.39 -8.12
C VAL A 108 4.35 19.63 -8.14
N MET A 109 5.44 19.60 -7.36
CA MET A 109 6.40 20.70 -7.35
C MET A 109 7.16 20.83 -8.67
N LEU A 110 7.53 19.71 -9.31
CA LEU A 110 8.14 19.72 -10.65
C LEU A 110 7.20 20.33 -11.70
N VAL A 111 5.87 20.09 -11.60
CA VAL A 111 4.89 20.76 -12.47
C VAL A 111 4.82 22.25 -12.17
N ALA A 112 4.76 22.63 -10.90
CA ALA A 112 4.71 24.04 -10.48
C ALA A 112 5.94 24.84 -10.97
N LYS A 113 7.10 24.17 -11.09
CA LYS A 113 8.34 24.76 -11.60
C LYS A 113 8.52 24.61 -13.13
N GLY A 114 7.52 24.12 -13.84
CA GLY A 114 7.59 23.91 -15.30
C GLY A 114 8.56 22.82 -15.73
N ARG A 115 9.04 21.97 -14.81
CA ARG A 115 9.99 20.89 -15.07
C ARG A 115 9.32 19.61 -15.58
N ALA A 116 8.01 19.46 -15.39
CA ALA A 116 7.22 18.33 -15.89
C ALA A 116 5.87 18.82 -16.42
N PRO A 117 5.34 18.28 -17.52
CA PRO A 117 4.01 18.64 -18.00
C PRO A 117 2.93 18.08 -17.08
N ALA A 118 1.95 18.92 -16.73
CA ALA A 118 0.90 18.58 -15.78
C ALA A 118 0.10 17.32 -16.18
N TRP A 119 -0.24 17.17 -17.48
CA TRP A 119 -0.99 16.02 -17.97
C TRP A 119 -0.27 14.69 -17.74
N LEU A 120 1.08 14.67 -17.89
CA LEU A 120 1.91 13.49 -17.64
C LEU A 120 1.82 13.06 -16.16
N VAL A 121 1.93 14.02 -15.25
CA VAL A 121 1.84 13.78 -13.81
C VAL A 121 0.43 13.32 -13.43
N ILE A 122 -0.62 13.95 -13.98
CA ILE A 122 -2.01 13.54 -13.78
C ILE A 122 -2.22 12.10 -14.25
N ALA A 123 -1.72 11.73 -15.42
CA ALA A 123 -1.85 10.38 -15.97
C ALA A 123 -1.16 9.34 -15.07
N LEU A 124 0.09 9.62 -14.63
CA LEU A 124 0.83 8.74 -13.71
C LEU A 124 0.09 8.56 -12.37
N MET A 125 -0.39 9.65 -11.77
CA MET A 125 -1.08 9.62 -10.48
C MET A 125 -2.44 8.94 -10.56
N SER A 126 -3.24 9.28 -11.57
CA SER A 126 -4.56 8.65 -11.79
C SER A 126 -4.45 7.15 -11.95
N ARG A 127 -3.48 6.70 -12.75
CA ARG A 127 -3.20 5.28 -12.94
C ARG A 127 -2.77 4.61 -11.62
N GLU A 128 -1.88 5.24 -10.85
CA GLU A 128 -1.40 4.68 -9.58
C GLU A 128 -2.53 4.53 -8.57
N LEU A 129 -3.39 5.53 -8.46
CA LEU A 129 -4.57 5.48 -7.59
C LEU A 129 -5.59 4.43 -8.05
N ALA A 130 -5.85 4.35 -9.37
CA ALA A 130 -6.77 3.37 -9.94
C ALA A 130 -6.33 1.93 -9.64
N ILE A 131 -5.05 1.60 -9.85
CA ILE A 131 -4.54 0.26 -9.58
C ILE A 131 -4.49 -0.04 -8.08
N THR A 132 -4.18 0.95 -7.24
CA THR A 132 -4.21 0.77 -5.78
C THR A 132 -5.63 0.48 -5.30
N GLY A 133 -6.62 1.23 -5.80
CA GLY A 133 -8.04 0.99 -5.49
C GLY A 133 -8.51 -0.39 -5.98
N LEU A 134 -8.15 -0.75 -7.21
CA LEU A 134 -8.52 -2.06 -7.77
C LEU A 134 -7.89 -3.22 -6.98
N ARG A 135 -6.64 -3.06 -6.50
CA ARG A 135 -5.98 -4.03 -5.64
C ARG A 135 -6.65 -4.17 -4.28
N ALA A 136 -7.09 -3.05 -3.69
CA ALA A 136 -7.83 -3.07 -2.43
C ALA A 136 -9.16 -3.82 -2.57
N ILE A 137 -9.91 -3.58 -3.66
CA ILE A 137 -11.15 -4.31 -3.97
C ILE A 137 -10.88 -5.80 -4.18
N ALA A 138 -9.85 -6.14 -4.99
CA ALA A 138 -9.48 -7.53 -5.24
C ALA A 138 -9.15 -8.29 -3.94
N SER A 139 -8.40 -7.66 -3.03
CA SER A 139 -8.06 -8.22 -1.73
C SER A 139 -9.29 -8.44 -0.84
N GLN A 140 -10.28 -7.55 -0.86
CA GLN A 140 -11.52 -7.70 -0.10
C GLN A 140 -12.40 -8.85 -0.62
N GLU A 141 -12.37 -9.08 -1.92
CA GLU A 141 -13.09 -10.19 -2.58
C GLU A 141 -12.32 -11.53 -2.51
N GLY A 142 -11.14 -11.55 -1.88
CA GLY A 142 -10.32 -12.75 -1.70
C GLY A 142 -9.48 -13.12 -2.93
N PHE A 143 -9.35 -12.22 -3.92
CA PHE A 143 -8.48 -12.45 -5.07
C PHE A 143 -7.02 -12.14 -4.72
N VAL A 144 -6.15 -13.13 -4.80
CA VAL A 144 -4.72 -12.93 -4.74
C VAL A 144 -4.20 -12.75 -6.16
N ILE A 145 -4.15 -11.50 -6.62
CA ILE A 145 -3.54 -11.18 -7.92
C ILE A 145 -2.05 -10.95 -7.68
N ALA A 146 -1.22 -11.87 -8.15
CA ALA A 146 0.23 -11.73 -8.07
C ALA A 146 0.67 -10.45 -8.82
N ALA A 147 1.51 -9.64 -8.18
CA ALA A 147 2.13 -8.50 -8.84
C ALA A 147 3.07 -9.02 -9.94
N GLY A 148 2.76 -8.74 -11.19
CA GLY A 148 3.63 -9.08 -12.31
C GLY A 148 5.00 -8.39 -12.18
N ALA A 149 6.04 -8.98 -12.82
CA ALA A 149 7.40 -8.45 -12.81
C ALA A 149 7.49 -6.99 -13.31
N GLY A 150 6.59 -6.57 -14.20
CA GLY A 150 6.51 -5.20 -14.72
C GLY A 150 6.23 -4.11 -13.66
N GLY A 151 5.67 -4.50 -12.49
CA GLY A 151 5.39 -3.55 -11.40
C GLY A 151 6.64 -2.93 -10.79
N LYS A 152 7.74 -3.67 -10.68
CA LYS A 152 9.01 -3.18 -10.11
C LYS A 152 9.73 -2.25 -11.08
N THR A 153 9.78 -2.64 -12.36
CA THR A 153 10.45 -1.87 -13.41
C THR A 153 9.85 -0.49 -13.61
N LYS A 154 8.51 -0.37 -13.64
CA LYS A 154 7.84 0.93 -13.79
C LYS A 154 8.16 1.90 -12.65
N THR A 155 8.19 1.39 -11.39
CA THR A 155 8.49 2.23 -10.23
C THR A 155 9.94 2.70 -10.25
N ALA A 156 10.88 1.82 -10.61
CA ALA A 156 12.28 2.18 -10.77
C ALA A 156 12.47 3.26 -11.86
N LEU A 157 11.81 3.11 -13.02
CA LEU A 157 11.83 4.11 -14.09
C LEU A 157 11.24 5.45 -13.63
N GLN A 158 10.12 5.42 -12.92
CA GLN A 158 9.49 6.64 -12.41
C GLN A 158 10.40 7.38 -11.43
N LEU A 159 10.99 6.69 -10.47
CA LEU A 159 11.93 7.27 -9.52
C LEU A 159 13.16 7.84 -10.23
N THR A 160 13.73 7.09 -11.18
CA THR A 160 14.87 7.55 -11.99
C THR A 160 14.53 8.81 -12.81
N GLY A 161 13.35 8.84 -13.45
CA GLY A 161 12.89 10.03 -14.17
C GLY A 161 12.72 11.25 -13.27
N ILE A 162 12.16 11.05 -12.06
CA ILE A 162 12.04 12.13 -11.07
C ILE A 162 13.42 12.65 -10.65
N ILE A 163 14.37 11.76 -10.36
CA ILE A 163 15.74 12.13 -9.96
C ILE A 163 16.39 12.99 -11.06
N PHE A 164 16.27 12.59 -12.33
CA PHE A 164 16.82 13.37 -13.44
C PHE A 164 16.13 14.73 -13.61
N LEU A 165 14.82 14.81 -13.44
CA LEU A 165 14.08 16.07 -13.46
C LEU A 165 14.43 16.97 -12.26
N LEU A 166 14.82 16.41 -11.14
CA LEU A 166 15.32 17.15 -9.98
C LEU A 166 16.70 17.72 -10.27
N PHE A 167 17.61 16.96 -10.90
CA PHE A 167 18.89 17.49 -11.36
C PHE A 167 18.71 18.62 -12.36
N HIS A 168 17.79 18.51 -13.29
CA HIS A 168 17.27 19.51 -14.24
C HIS A 168 18.29 20.18 -15.16
N PHE A 169 19.47 20.55 -14.69
CA PHE A 169 20.46 21.29 -15.44
C PHE A 169 21.36 20.40 -16.28
N SER A 170 22.08 21.01 -17.24
CA SER A 170 23.13 20.30 -17.98
C SER A 170 24.40 20.22 -17.14
N TYR A 171 24.99 19.04 -17.11
CA TYR A 171 26.24 18.78 -16.41
C TYR A 171 27.27 18.19 -17.37
N PRO A 172 28.55 18.66 -17.32
CA PRO A 172 29.60 18.06 -18.11
C PRO A 172 29.89 16.63 -17.64
N ILE A 173 29.91 15.70 -18.58
CA ILE A 173 30.32 14.31 -18.28
C ILE A 173 31.85 14.28 -18.27
N LEU A 174 32.41 13.81 -17.14
CA LEU A 174 33.84 13.86 -16.78
C LEU A 174 34.81 13.26 -17.85
N PHE A 175 34.30 12.40 -18.75
CA PHE A 175 35.12 11.68 -19.74
C PHE A 175 34.76 11.99 -21.20
N PHE A 176 33.70 12.77 -21.42
CA PHE A 176 33.22 13.10 -22.76
C PHE A 176 32.98 14.61 -22.82
N ASN A 177 33.50 15.31 -23.84
CA ASN A 177 33.20 16.74 -24.09
C ASN A 177 31.72 16.96 -24.49
N TYR A 178 30.80 16.31 -23.77
CA TYR A 178 29.36 16.34 -24.03
C TYR A 178 28.63 16.76 -22.77
N GLU A 179 27.75 17.75 -22.89
CA GLU A 179 26.86 18.16 -21.81
C GLU A 179 25.59 17.33 -21.86
N LEU A 180 25.32 16.58 -20.80
CA LEU A 180 24.07 15.84 -20.66
C LEU A 180 23.00 16.74 -20.08
N ASN A 181 21.93 16.97 -20.84
CA ASN A 181 20.75 17.67 -20.38
C ASN A 181 19.86 16.70 -19.54
N PHE A 182 20.02 16.75 -18.23
CA PHE A 182 19.27 15.87 -17.30
C PHE A 182 17.76 16.09 -17.37
N HIS A 183 17.31 17.30 -17.72
CA HIS A 183 15.89 17.58 -17.88
C HIS A 183 15.27 16.78 -19.04
N GLU A 184 15.89 16.78 -20.21
CA GLU A 184 15.39 16.02 -21.37
C GLU A 184 15.40 14.52 -21.11
N VAL A 185 16.51 14.00 -20.57
CA VAL A 185 16.62 12.59 -20.21
C VAL A 185 15.55 12.21 -19.17
N GLY A 186 15.34 13.06 -18.16
CA GLY A 186 14.32 12.84 -17.14
C GLY A 186 12.91 12.76 -17.71
N LEU A 187 12.57 13.66 -18.65
CA LEU A 187 11.28 13.62 -19.34
C LEU A 187 11.12 12.34 -20.16
N VAL A 188 12.11 11.95 -20.96
CA VAL A 188 12.07 10.72 -21.76
C VAL A 188 11.85 9.50 -20.87
N VAL A 189 12.60 9.39 -19.78
CA VAL A 189 12.47 8.27 -18.82
C VAL A 189 11.09 8.28 -18.16
N LEU A 190 10.55 9.46 -17.83
CA LEU A 190 9.23 9.57 -17.20
C LEU A 190 8.10 9.22 -18.19
N TYR A 191 8.21 9.59 -19.47
CA TYR A 191 7.29 9.16 -20.53
C TYR A 191 7.33 7.65 -20.71
N PHE A 192 8.54 7.08 -20.75
CA PHE A 192 8.70 5.63 -20.84
C PHE A 192 8.09 4.91 -19.62
N SER A 193 8.27 5.46 -18.42
CA SER A 193 7.63 5.00 -17.20
C SER A 193 6.09 5.02 -17.32
N LEU A 194 5.50 6.08 -17.90
CA LEU A 194 4.06 6.15 -18.14
C LEU A 194 3.57 5.02 -19.05
N VAL A 195 4.26 4.79 -20.17
CA VAL A 195 3.92 3.71 -21.12
C VAL A 195 3.94 2.36 -20.40
N MET A 196 5.04 2.04 -19.71
CA MET A 196 5.18 0.78 -18.94
C MET A 196 4.13 0.68 -17.85
N SER A 197 3.78 1.81 -17.24
CA SER A 197 2.76 1.89 -16.21
C SER A 197 1.37 1.58 -16.75
N ILE A 198 1.02 2.09 -17.94
CA ILE A 198 -0.26 1.82 -18.60
C ILE A 198 -0.34 0.35 -19.03
N LEU A 199 0.71 -0.19 -19.65
CA LEU A 199 0.76 -1.60 -20.04
C LEU A 199 0.53 -2.52 -18.84
N SER A 200 1.24 -2.27 -17.74
CA SER A 200 1.03 -3.01 -16.48
C SER A 200 -0.38 -2.84 -15.90
N ALA A 201 -1.01 -1.68 -16.08
CA ALA A 201 -2.37 -1.45 -15.61
C ALA A 201 -3.40 -2.22 -16.43
N VAL A 202 -3.24 -2.26 -17.75
CA VAL A 202 -4.11 -3.04 -18.66
C VAL A 202 -4.00 -4.53 -18.33
N GLU A 203 -2.79 -5.04 -18.14
CA GLU A 203 -2.56 -6.44 -17.74
C GLU A 203 -3.27 -6.74 -16.41
N TYR A 204 -3.08 -5.89 -15.39
CA TYR A 204 -3.73 -6.06 -14.09
C TYR A 204 -5.25 -6.05 -14.19
N PHE A 205 -5.81 -5.12 -14.98
CA PHE A 205 -7.26 -5.04 -15.21
C PHE A 205 -7.81 -6.30 -15.90
N ARG A 206 -7.08 -6.83 -16.89
CA ARG A 206 -7.48 -8.09 -17.56
C ARG A 206 -7.49 -9.27 -16.59
N PHE A 207 -6.48 -9.41 -15.73
CA PHE A 207 -6.46 -10.45 -14.69
C PHE A 207 -7.61 -10.28 -13.69
N PHE A 208 -7.87 -9.06 -13.26
CA PHE A 208 -8.99 -8.77 -12.35
C PHE A 208 -10.33 -9.12 -12.99
N ALA A 209 -10.57 -8.72 -14.23
CA ALA A 209 -11.80 -9.01 -14.95
C ALA A 209 -12.01 -10.52 -15.14
N ALA A 210 -10.94 -11.26 -15.49
CA ALA A 210 -10.99 -12.71 -15.63
C ALA A 210 -11.28 -13.41 -14.28
N ALA A 211 -10.65 -12.98 -13.19
CA ALA A 211 -10.89 -13.53 -11.85
C ALA A 211 -12.32 -13.25 -11.38
N ALA A 212 -12.83 -12.04 -11.59
CA ALA A 212 -14.20 -11.65 -11.25
C ALA A 212 -15.25 -12.44 -12.07
N SER A 213 -15.00 -12.64 -13.35
CA SER A 213 -15.86 -13.45 -14.23
C SER A 213 -15.91 -14.91 -13.79
N LYS A 214 -14.74 -15.50 -13.48
CA LYS A 214 -14.66 -16.88 -12.99
C LYS A 214 -15.46 -17.05 -11.69
N GLN A 215 -15.31 -16.17 -10.73
CA GLN A 215 -16.05 -16.22 -9.46
C GLN A 215 -17.56 -16.11 -9.68
N GLN A 216 -18.01 -15.24 -10.60
CA GLN A 216 -19.42 -15.14 -10.93
C GLN A 216 -19.97 -16.44 -11.54
N HIS A 217 -19.18 -17.08 -12.40
CA HIS A 217 -19.54 -18.35 -13.00
C HIS A 217 -19.62 -19.48 -11.96
N ASP A 218 -18.64 -19.56 -11.06
CA ASP A 218 -18.60 -20.56 -9.98
C ASP A 218 -19.78 -20.38 -9.00
N LEU A 219 -20.17 -19.14 -8.68
CA LEU A 219 -21.33 -18.84 -7.85
C LEU A 219 -22.64 -19.18 -8.54
N ALA A 220 -22.75 -18.95 -9.84
CA ALA A 220 -23.90 -19.32 -10.63
C ALA A 220 -24.04 -20.86 -10.71
N ALA A 221 -22.94 -21.57 -10.90
CA ALA A 221 -22.91 -23.04 -10.91
C ALA A 221 -23.33 -23.65 -9.56
N GLN A 222 -23.04 -22.97 -8.44
CA GLN A 222 -23.48 -23.37 -7.09
C GLN A 222 -24.92 -22.94 -6.76
N GLY A 223 -25.67 -22.42 -7.70
CA GLY A 223 -27.05 -21.92 -7.49
C GLY A 223 -27.14 -20.71 -6.55
N ILE A 224 -26.01 -20.08 -6.27
CA ILE A 224 -25.93 -18.91 -5.38
C ILE A 224 -26.07 -17.64 -6.21
N THR A 225 -27.28 -17.14 -6.37
CA THR A 225 -27.52 -15.87 -7.06
C THR A 225 -27.02 -14.67 -6.22
N ARG A 226 -26.66 -13.56 -6.87
CA ARG A 226 -26.31 -12.28 -6.19
C ARG A 226 -27.39 -11.83 -5.18
N ALA A 227 -28.66 -12.12 -5.46
CA ALA A 227 -29.78 -11.85 -4.56
C ALA A 227 -29.67 -12.68 -3.27
N GLY A 228 -29.41 -13.98 -3.39
CA GLY A 228 -29.24 -14.87 -2.24
C GLY A 228 -28.00 -14.54 -1.39
N GLN A 229 -26.92 -14.07 -2.01
CA GLN A 229 -25.74 -13.60 -1.26
C GLN A 229 -26.02 -12.31 -0.47
N LYS A 230 -26.72 -11.34 -1.08
CA LYS A 230 -27.13 -10.11 -0.38
C LYS A 230 -28.04 -10.42 0.79
N GLU A 231 -28.94 -11.39 0.63
CA GLU A 231 -29.86 -11.80 1.70
C GLU A 231 -29.12 -12.54 2.82
N LYS A 232 -28.23 -13.47 2.52
CA LYS A 232 -27.34 -14.12 3.51
C LYS A 232 -26.46 -13.11 4.24
N ALA A 233 -25.89 -12.13 3.54
CA ALA A 233 -25.09 -11.06 4.15
C ALA A 233 -25.94 -10.16 5.07
N LYS A 234 -27.16 -9.81 4.68
CA LYS A 234 -28.11 -9.04 5.49
C LYS A 234 -28.53 -9.80 6.74
N THR A 235 -28.76 -11.10 6.62
CA THR A 235 -29.10 -11.97 7.75
C THR A 235 -27.95 -12.13 8.72
N ARG A 236 -26.71 -12.32 8.23
CA ARG A 236 -25.49 -12.36 9.08
C ARG A 236 -25.28 -11.03 9.83
N ARG A 237 -25.45 -9.88 9.16
CA ARG A 237 -25.36 -8.57 9.82
C ARG A 237 -26.41 -8.39 10.92
N LYS A 238 -27.65 -8.82 10.67
CA LYS A 238 -28.72 -8.79 11.69
C LYS A 238 -28.43 -9.70 12.86
N ALA A 239 -27.91 -10.92 12.61
CA ALA A 239 -27.50 -11.85 13.66
C ALA A 239 -26.36 -11.31 14.52
N GLN A 240 -25.33 -10.73 13.91
CA GLN A 240 -24.23 -10.09 14.63
C GLN A 240 -24.68 -8.88 15.45
N ALA A 241 -25.60 -8.08 14.93
CA ALA A 241 -26.16 -6.95 15.67
C ALA A 241 -26.97 -7.42 16.90
N ARG A 242 -27.76 -8.49 16.76
CA ARG A 242 -28.46 -9.12 17.90
C ARG A 242 -27.49 -9.65 18.95
N LEU A 243 -26.45 -10.36 18.55
CA LEU A 243 -25.41 -10.87 19.46
C LEU A 243 -24.69 -9.73 20.21
N LYS A 244 -24.35 -8.64 19.51
CA LYS A 244 -23.76 -7.46 20.16
C LYS A 244 -24.71 -6.82 21.19
N ARG A 245 -26.02 -6.79 20.90
CA ARG A 245 -27.04 -6.25 21.81
C ARG A 245 -27.18 -7.11 23.05
N VAL A 246 -27.22 -8.43 22.89
CA VAL A 246 -27.29 -9.39 24.02
C VAL A 246 -26.05 -9.26 24.93
N ARG A 247 -24.85 -9.25 24.33
CA ARG A 247 -23.60 -9.07 25.11
C ARG A 247 -23.55 -7.75 25.87
N ARG A 248 -24.13 -6.67 25.32
CA ARG A 248 -24.23 -5.37 26.02
C ARG A 248 -25.18 -5.47 27.24
N LEU A 249 -26.30 -6.14 27.07
CA LEU A 249 -27.27 -6.32 28.15
C LEU A 249 -26.67 -7.18 29.27
N GLU A 250 -26.02 -8.28 28.98
CA GLU A 250 -25.33 -9.14 29.94
C GLU A 250 -24.23 -8.40 30.71
N ARG A 251 -23.43 -7.57 30.03
CA ARG A 251 -22.44 -6.71 30.69
C ARG A 251 -23.08 -5.69 31.62
N GLY A 252 -24.21 -5.10 31.22
CA GLY A 252 -24.96 -4.15 32.04
C GLY A 252 -25.53 -4.80 33.31
N GLN A 253 -26.03 -6.05 33.22
CA GLN A 253 -26.54 -6.80 34.35
C GLN A 253 -25.44 -7.24 35.34
N ARG A 254 -24.27 -7.66 34.83
CA ARG A 254 -23.09 -7.98 35.65
C ARG A 254 -22.60 -6.77 36.44
N GLY A 255 -22.57 -5.58 35.80
CA GLY A 255 -22.18 -4.32 36.45
C GLY A 255 -23.14 -3.91 37.57
N ARG A 256 -24.44 -4.17 37.43
CA ARG A 256 -25.45 -3.87 38.47
C ARG A 256 -25.36 -4.84 39.65
N ARG A 257 -25.10 -6.14 39.42
CA ARG A 257 -24.92 -7.14 40.51
C ARG A 257 -23.65 -6.93 41.32
N GLY A 258 -22.61 -6.36 40.75
CA GLY A 258 -21.37 -6.02 41.45
C GLY A 258 -21.46 -4.76 42.34
N ARG A 259 -22.40 -3.85 42.09
CA ARG A 259 -22.63 -2.63 42.92
C ARG A 259 -23.58 -2.81 44.09
N GLY A 260 -24.33 -3.90 44.14
CA GLY A 260 -25.27 -4.17 45.25
C GLY A 260 -24.71 -5.06 46.38
N ARG A 261 -23.37 -5.27 46.40
CA ARG A 261 -22.67 -6.07 47.40
C ARG A 261 -21.59 -5.32 48.17
N LYS A 262 -21.70 -4.00 48.21
CA LYS A 262 -20.86 -3.15 49.10
C LYS A 262 -21.76 -2.44 50.08
#